data_6413c16762f85908aa3c0d4e73cf6c80
#
_entry.id   6413c16762f85908aa3c0d4e73cf6c80
#
_cell.length_a   1.000
_cell.length_b   1.000
_cell.length_c   1.000
_cell.angle_alpha   90.00
_cell.angle_beta   90.00
_cell.angle_gamma   90.00
#
_symmetry.space_group_name_H-M   'P 1'
#
loop_
_entity.id
_entity.type
_entity.pdbx_description
1 polymer ?
#
loop_
_entity_poly.entity_id
_entity_poly.type
_entity_poly.pdbx_seq_one_letter_code
_entity_poly.pdbx_strand_id
1 'polypeptide(L)'
;LERIPTNVPNLDYILSGGIPRSSVMIISGAPGAGKTVLAHQIAYSNATPDERALIISTTSEPMSKFIRFAQEFAFFDMDKLGNAVIYEDIGARLLEGDGGRMIDLILDLVRRHEPSLLIVDSFKALSDLASSREQFRRNIYRLIGFLSAIDCTTLLVGEYEHDDLHRSPEFSIVDGILELNNRFVGLRNYRSLRVIKMRGSDYVPGEHAFKITYEGITVFPRFVTPPKPLRYTPSEEKVTTGIAGLDELFGGGVTKGTSTLVAGEPGAGKTVTALHFLLNGAKAGERGIYVSFQEDPNQLERIARNFGFDIDRIESEGLVRMFYTSPVELDIDEHILEVIDRIERLEAERVVVDSVGDLEAGAARDHDRYFNYIYSMVQHFKNNLITSMLTAEMSEMFGSGLIMTGRGVSHIADNVILLRYVEMDSRVKRALTVLKARGSYHSDEIREYVISEKEGLRVGDLIPTHRYALSNLVFADPGRMEV
;
A
#
# COMPACT_ATOMS: atom_id res chain seq x y z
N LEU A 1 1.52 -10.45 27.58
CA LEU A 1 2.44 -9.31 27.78
C LEU A 1 1.64 -8.03 27.75
N GLU A 2 1.80 -7.20 28.76
CA GLU A 2 1.27 -5.83 28.78
C GLU A 2 1.99 -5.00 27.72
N ARG A 3 1.28 -4.06 27.09
CA ARG A 3 1.82 -3.27 25.98
C ARG A 3 1.55 -1.80 26.18
N ILE A 4 2.47 -0.98 25.67
CA ILE A 4 2.28 0.46 25.54
C ILE A 4 1.80 0.70 24.11
N PRO A 5 0.61 1.35 23.90
CA PRO A 5 0.20 1.75 22.58
C PRO A 5 1.18 2.77 22.01
N THR A 6 1.53 2.68 20.75
CA THR A 6 2.37 3.70 20.11
C THR A 6 1.61 5.00 19.88
N ASN A 7 0.29 4.91 19.74
CA ASN A 7 -0.58 6.00 19.30
C ASN A 7 -0.14 6.62 17.94
N VAL A 8 0.64 5.86 17.18
CA VAL A 8 0.97 6.16 15.80
C VAL A 8 -0.03 5.41 14.90
N PRO A 9 -0.77 6.09 14.04
CA PRO A 9 -1.78 5.44 13.21
C PRO A 9 -1.26 4.18 12.52
N ASN A 10 -1.97 3.06 12.72
CA ASN A 10 -1.71 1.72 12.18
C ASN A 10 -0.43 1.03 12.69
N LEU A 11 0.46 1.67 13.45
CA LEU A 11 1.68 1.03 13.93
C LEU A 11 1.37 -0.06 14.97
N ASP A 12 0.38 0.16 15.82
CA ASP A 12 -0.02 -0.83 16.83
C ASP A 12 -0.58 -2.11 16.17
N TYR A 13 -1.25 -2.00 15.02
CA TYR A 13 -1.64 -3.17 14.23
C TYR A 13 -0.42 -3.98 13.77
N ILE A 14 0.62 -3.30 13.27
CA ILE A 14 1.86 -3.95 12.82
C ILE A 14 2.57 -4.65 13.99
N LEU A 15 2.56 -4.02 15.17
CA LEU A 15 3.22 -4.52 16.38
C LEU A 15 2.33 -5.48 17.21
N SER A 16 1.16 -5.90 16.67
CA SER A 16 0.20 -6.76 17.37
C SER A 16 -0.25 -6.20 18.72
N GLY A 17 -0.55 -4.88 18.76
CA GLY A 17 -1.12 -4.18 19.90
C GLY A 17 -0.16 -3.20 20.60
N GLY A 18 1.00 -2.87 20.01
CA GLY A 18 1.92 -1.88 20.56
C GLY A 18 3.25 -2.46 21.06
N ILE A 19 4.03 -1.66 21.76
CA ILE A 19 5.35 -2.01 22.27
C ILE A 19 5.20 -2.81 23.59
N PRO A 20 5.85 -3.99 23.73
CA PRO A 20 5.85 -4.71 25.00
C PRO A 20 6.39 -3.83 26.14
N ARG A 21 5.66 -3.75 27.27
CA ARG A 21 6.09 -2.96 28.43
C ARG A 21 7.42 -3.50 28.98
N SER A 22 8.25 -2.63 29.51
CA SER A 22 9.58 -2.93 30.07
C SER A 22 10.58 -3.55 29.06
N SER A 23 10.29 -3.43 27.75
CA SER A 23 11.21 -3.88 26.70
C SER A 23 12.19 -2.77 26.29
N VAL A 24 13.34 -3.19 25.79
CA VAL A 24 14.34 -2.30 25.18
C VAL A 24 14.30 -2.49 23.67
N MET A 25 13.97 -1.42 22.96
CA MET A 25 13.85 -1.42 21.51
C MET A 25 14.84 -0.47 20.85
N ILE A 26 15.34 -0.85 19.68
CA ILE A 26 16.12 0.04 18.81
C ILE A 26 15.22 0.58 17.70
N ILE A 27 15.27 1.89 17.46
CA ILE A 27 14.76 2.56 16.26
C ILE A 27 15.97 2.95 15.42
N SER A 28 16.19 2.20 14.34
CA SER A 28 17.34 2.32 13.45
C SER A 28 16.96 2.97 12.12
N GLY A 29 17.95 3.46 11.38
CA GLY A 29 17.79 3.98 10.03
C GLY A 29 18.75 5.11 9.69
N ALA A 30 18.81 5.48 8.40
CA ALA A 30 19.65 6.56 7.91
C ALA A 30 19.24 7.96 8.47
N PRO A 31 20.11 8.98 8.37
CA PRO A 31 19.74 10.37 8.65
C PRO A 31 18.49 10.79 7.87
N GLY A 32 17.59 11.53 8.53
CA GLY A 32 16.34 12.01 7.90
C GLY A 32 15.25 10.94 7.67
N ALA A 33 15.44 9.70 8.15
CA ALA A 33 14.43 8.65 8.04
C ALA A 33 13.19 8.87 8.93
N GLY A 34 13.23 9.76 9.92
CA GLY A 34 12.09 10.06 10.81
C GLY A 34 12.16 9.41 12.19
N LYS A 35 13.29 8.83 12.57
CA LYS A 35 13.49 8.13 13.85
C LYS A 35 13.13 8.97 15.08
N THR A 36 13.68 10.18 15.16
CA THR A 36 13.43 11.14 16.25
C THR A 36 11.96 11.53 16.31
N VAL A 37 11.33 11.78 15.14
CA VAL A 37 9.90 12.12 15.06
C VAL A 37 9.03 10.96 15.60
N LEU A 38 9.34 9.71 15.22
CA LEU A 38 8.63 8.53 15.71
C LEU A 38 8.74 8.40 17.23
N ALA A 39 9.97 8.51 17.77
CA ALA A 39 10.21 8.38 19.20
C ALA A 39 9.50 9.48 20.00
N HIS A 40 9.55 10.73 19.52
CA HIS A 40 8.89 11.84 20.18
C HIS A 40 7.36 11.74 20.10
N GLN A 41 6.80 11.33 18.96
CA GLN A 41 5.36 11.11 18.83
C GLN A 41 4.86 10.06 19.85
N ILE A 42 5.59 8.95 19.99
CA ILE A 42 5.28 7.93 21.00
C ILE A 42 5.37 8.52 22.42
N ALA A 43 6.41 9.32 22.72
CA ALA A 43 6.58 9.92 24.03
C ALA A 43 5.43 10.87 24.39
N TYR A 44 5.18 11.85 23.52
CA TYR A 44 4.15 12.86 23.76
C TYR A 44 2.74 12.29 23.81
N SER A 45 2.48 11.25 23.04
CA SER A 45 1.16 10.59 23.02
C SER A 45 0.89 9.77 24.27
N ASN A 46 1.93 9.25 24.94
CA ASN A 46 1.78 8.38 26.12
C ASN A 46 2.06 9.08 27.45
N ALA A 47 2.91 10.11 27.46
CA ALA A 47 3.34 10.73 28.71
C ALA A 47 2.20 11.41 29.46
N THR A 48 2.13 11.12 30.74
CA THR A 48 1.28 11.76 31.76
C THR A 48 2.13 12.15 32.99
N PRO A 49 1.64 12.97 33.93
CA PRO A 49 2.38 13.26 35.16
C PRO A 49 2.72 12.01 36.00
N ASP A 50 1.90 10.95 35.91
CA ASP A 50 2.12 9.69 36.63
C ASP A 50 2.97 8.69 35.83
N GLU A 51 2.88 8.72 34.49
CA GLU A 51 3.68 7.90 33.58
C GLU A 51 4.57 8.81 32.72
N ARG A 52 5.72 9.23 33.28
CA ARG A 52 6.61 10.21 32.66
C ARG A 52 7.45 9.61 31.53
N ALA A 53 7.67 10.39 30.50
CA ALA A 53 8.67 10.11 29.47
C ALA A 53 9.95 10.92 29.73
N LEU A 54 11.11 10.26 29.69
CA LEU A 54 12.43 10.90 29.73
C LEU A 54 13.09 10.82 28.37
N ILE A 55 13.40 11.97 27.79
CA ILE A 55 14.12 12.08 26.52
C ILE A 55 15.53 12.57 26.83
N ILE A 56 16.52 11.74 26.52
CA ILE A 56 17.95 12.07 26.67
C ILE A 56 18.55 12.32 25.29
N SER A 57 18.99 13.57 25.05
CA SER A 57 19.74 13.93 23.85
C SER A 57 21.24 13.80 24.11
N THR A 58 21.94 13.14 23.18
CA THR A 58 23.39 12.96 23.21
C THR A 58 24.13 13.84 22.19
N THR A 59 23.42 14.58 21.35
CA THR A 59 23.98 15.32 20.21
C THR A 59 24.18 16.83 20.47
N SER A 60 24.19 17.25 21.74
CA SER A 60 24.27 18.66 22.11
C SER A 60 23.21 19.53 21.45
N GLU A 61 21.98 19.07 21.48
CA GLU A 61 20.83 19.80 20.95
C GLU A 61 20.17 20.63 22.06
N PRO A 62 20.33 21.97 22.06
CA PRO A 62 19.72 22.81 23.08
C PRO A 62 18.21 22.67 23.11
N MET A 63 17.61 22.73 24.32
CA MET A 63 16.16 22.65 24.50
C MET A 63 15.37 23.61 23.58
N SER A 64 15.91 24.81 23.36
CA SER A 64 15.28 25.79 22.45
C SER A 64 15.19 25.33 21.01
N LYS A 65 16.18 24.57 20.53
CA LYS A 65 16.18 23.98 19.20
C LYS A 65 15.24 22.80 19.13
N PHE A 66 15.24 21.94 20.15
CA PHE A 66 14.28 20.85 20.30
C PHE A 66 12.84 21.36 20.22
N ILE A 67 12.46 22.35 21.05
CA ILE A 67 11.13 22.95 21.06
C ILE A 67 10.77 23.52 19.69
N ARG A 68 11.69 24.26 19.06
CA ARG A 68 11.45 24.86 17.74
C ARG A 68 11.07 23.85 16.67
N PHE A 69 11.67 22.67 16.67
CA PHE A 69 11.33 21.63 15.69
C PHE A 69 10.13 20.80 16.12
N ALA A 70 9.99 20.52 17.41
CA ALA A 70 8.88 19.69 17.91
C ALA A 70 7.52 20.38 17.75
N GLN A 71 7.46 21.71 17.92
CA GLN A 71 6.22 22.50 17.77
C GLN A 71 5.64 22.53 16.34
N GLU A 72 6.41 22.07 15.34
CA GLU A 72 5.93 21.90 13.96
C GLU A 72 5.01 20.67 13.81
N PHE A 73 4.84 19.88 14.88
CA PHE A 73 4.00 18.69 14.87
C PHE A 73 2.82 18.80 15.83
N ALA A 74 1.64 18.37 15.39
CA ALA A 74 0.39 18.42 16.17
C ALA A 74 0.45 17.58 17.47
N PHE A 75 1.30 16.55 17.54
CA PHE A 75 1.46 15.75 18.75
C PHE A 75 2.23 16.46 19.88
N PHE A 76 2.94 17.52 19.56
CA PHE A 76 3.70 18.28 20.56
C PHE A 76 2.78 19.09 21.46
N ASP A 77 2.97 18.97 22.76
CA ASP A 77 2.23 19.69 23.77
C ASP A 77 3.22 20.37 24.75
N MET A 78 3.23 21.70 24.73
CA MET A 78 4.12 22.48 25.58
C MET A 78 3.83 22.32 27.07
N ASP A 79 2.58 22.06 27.45
CA ASP A 79 2.18 21.87 28.84
C ASP A 79 2.68 20.53 29.42
N LYS A 80 2.98 19.57 28.58
CA LYS A 80 3.63 18.32 28.96
C LYS A 80 5.12 18.47 29.23
N LEU A 81 5.77 19.43 28.57
CA LEU A 81 7.23 19.62 28.69
C LEU A 81 7.61 20.11 30.10
N GLY A 82 8.54 19.39 30.74
CA GLY A 82 8.98 19.64 32.12
C GLY A 82 8.08 19.01 33.19
N ASN A 83 6.91 18.50 32.84
CA ASN A 83 5.98 17.83 33.76
C ASN A 83 5.83 16.34 33.43
N ALA A 84 5.24 16.01 32.29
CA ALA A 84 5.03 14.64 31.83
C ALA A 84 6.18 14.18 30.91
N VAL A 85 6.72 15.08 30.08
CA VAL A 85 7.89 14.83 29.21
C VAL A 85 9.08 15.63 29.74
N ILE A 86 10.11 14.92 30.17
CA ILE A 86 11.35 15.49 30.68
C ILE A 86 12.42 15.39 29.59
N TYR A 87 13.07 16.51 29.29
CA TYR A 87 14.14 16.58 28.31
C TYR A 87 15.49 16.90 29.00
N GLU A 88 16.48 16.02 28.78
CA GLU A 88 17.83 16.16 29.31
C GLU A 88 18.86 16.15 28.18
N ASP A 89 19.60 17.24 28.00
CA ASP A 89 20.73 17.33 27.08
C ASP A 89 22.03 16.94 27.79
N ILE A 90 22.63 15.84 27.41
CA ILE A 90 23.89 15.37 27.96
C ILE A 90 25.05 15.52 26.96
N GLY A 91 24.78 16.06 25.75
CA GLY A 91 25.76 16.13 24.67
C GLY A 91 27.03 16.90 25.03
N ALA A 92 26.91 18.03 25.76
CA ALA A 92 28.07 18.78 26.20
C ALA A 92 28.98 17.99 27.18
N ARG A 93 28.38 17.13 28.02
CA ARG A 93 29.10 16.25 28.95
C ARG A 93 29.77 15.07 28.26
N LEU A 94 29.31 14.71 27.06
CA LEU A 94 29.91 13.67 26.23
C LEU A 94 31.32 14.03 25.79
N LEU A 95 31.61 15.29 25.56
CA LEU A 95 32.91 15.78 25.10
C LEU A 95 34.01 15.69 26.18
N GLU A 96 33.61 15.56 27.46
CA GLU A 96 34.52 15.59 28.63
C GLU A 96 34.73 14.20 29.27
N GLY A 97 33.99 13.16 28.83
CA GLY A 97 33.96 11.85 29.48
C GLY A 97 34.33 10.66 28.60
N ASP A 98 34.53 9.50 29.24
CA ASP A 98 34.59 8.22 28.56
C ASP A 98 33.20 7.55 28.51
N GLY A 99 33.03 6.55 27.63
CA GLY A 99 31.75 5.88 27.46
C GLY A 99 31.19 5.17 28.69
N GLY A 100 32.01 4.88 29.70
CA GLY A 100 31.58 4.28 30.98
C GLY A 100 30.86 5.28 31.87
N ARG A 101 31.39 6.49 32.01
CA ARG A 101 30.77 7.59 32.77
C ARG A 101 29.42 7.98 32.18
N MET A 102 29.27 7.82 30.88
CA MET A 102 28.05 8.18 30.18
C MET A 102 26.89 7.23 30.52
N ILE A 103 27.17 5.91 30.58
CA ILE A 103 26.17 4.95 31.03
C ILE A 103 25.76 5.24 32.47
N ASP A 104 26.74 5.58 33.35
CA ASP A 104 26.44 5.95 34.74
C ASP A 104 25.52 7.18 34.80
N LEU A 105 25.78 8.19 33.95
CA LEU A 105 24.92 9.38 33.87
C LEU A 105 23.48 9.06 33.43
N ILE A 106 23.31 8.20 32.38
CA ILE A 106 22.00 7.76 31.95
C ILE A 106 21.28 7.04 33.10
N LEU A 107 21.97 6.12 33.77
CA LEU A 107 21.41 5.39 34.91
C LEU A 107 21.00 6.29 36.07
N ASP A 108 21.78 7.34 36.36
CA ASP A 108 21.46 8.32 37.41
C ASP A 108 20.26 9.19 37.03
N LEU A 109 20.11 9.57 35.74
CA LEU A 109 18.94 10.29 35.25
C LEU A 109 17.69 9.42 35.35
N VAL A 110 17.77 8.16 34.94
CA VAL A 110 16.66 7.22 35.06
C VAL A 110 16.23 7.02 36.53
N ARG A 111 17.18 6.84 37.46
CA ARG A 111 16.87 6.75 38.90
C ARG A 111 16.26 8.02 39.47
N ARG A 112 16.66 9.19 38.98
CA ARG A 112 16.14 10.49 39.44
C ARG A 112 14.72 10.76 39.00
N HIS A 113 14.42 10.42 37.74
CA HIS A 113 13.14 10.78 37.10
C HIS A 113 12.12 9.64 37.14
N GLU A 114 12.57 8.41 37.38
CA GLU A 114 11.74 7.18 37.39
C GLU A 114 10.74 7.12 36.21
N PRO A 115 11.24 7.22 34.94
CA PRO A 115 10.35 7.29 33.79
C PRO A 115 9.72 5.92 33.47
N SER A 116 8.47 5.92 33.01
CA SER A 116 7.84 4.75 32.41
C SER A 116 8.30 4.50 30.97
N LEU A 117 8.71 5.58 30.28
CA LEU A 117 9.26 5.56 28.92
C LEU A 117 10.56 6.34 28.85
N LEU A 118 11.64 5.70 28.38
CA LEU A 118 12.94 6.31 28.15
C LEU A 118 13.24 6.39 26.65
N ILE A 119 13.71 7.53 26.18
CA ILE A 119 14.25 7.71 24.83
C ILE A 119 15.70 8.15 24.95
N VAL A 120 16.62 7.52 24.22
CA VAL A 120 18.02 7.94 24.10
C VAL A 120 18.31 8.20 22.62
N ASP A 121 18.51 9.48 22.29
CA ASP A 121 18.76 9.94 20.91
C ASP A 121 20.00 10.86 20.86
N SER A 122 21.12 10.48 20.23
CA SER A 122 21.38 9.28 19.45
C SER A 122 22.15 8.25 20.27
N PHE A 123 21.60 7.08 20.42
CA PHE A 123 22.26 6.00 21.15
C PHE A 123 23.58 5.56 20.50
N LYS A 124 23.68 5.64 19.17
CA LYS A 124 24.92 5.27 18.44
C LYS A 124 26.11 6.17 18.84
N ALA A 125 25.87 7.42 19.21
CA ALA A 125 26.94 8.31 19.69
C ALA A 125 27.71 7.74 20.89
N LEU A 126 27.06 6.91 21.70
CA LEU A 126 27.72 6.22 22.81
C LEU A 126 28.73 5.15 22.35
N SER A 127 28.57 4.59 21.16
CA SER A 127 29.50 3.63 20.58
C SER A 127 30.81 4.29 20.15
N ASP A 128 30.71 5.53 19.68
CA ASP A 128 31.87 6.29 19.16
C ASP A 128 32.79 6.77 20.28
N LEU A 129 32.26 6.86 21.51
CA LEU A 129 33.01 7.26 22.73
C LEU A 129 33.65 6.08 23.46
N ALA A 130 33.37 4.85 23.08
CA ALA A 130 33.94 3.69 23.73
C ALA A 130 35.37 3.44 23.24
N SER A 131 36.28 3.22 24.17
CA SER A 131 37.73 2.96 23.89
C SER A 131 37.95 1.66 23.14
N SER A 132 37.01 0.71 23.22
CA SER A 132 37.03 -0.54 22.47
C SER A 132 35.62 -1.15 22.32
N ARG A 133 35.44 -2.02 21.31
CA ARG A 133 34.18 -2.77 21.11
C ARG A 133 33.81 -3.62 22.34
N GLU A 134 34.77 -4.17 23.04
CA GLU A 134 34.56 -5.00 24.24
C GLU A 134 34.03 -4.14 25.40
N GLN A 135 34.59 -2.96 25.59
CA GLN A 135 34.12 -2.01 26.60
C GLN A 135 32.69 -1.55 26.27
N PHE A 136 32.42 -1.17 25.03
CA PHE A 136 31.08 -0.81 24.58
C PHE A 136 30.10 -1.93 24.86
N ARG A 137 30.43 -3.17 24.47
CA ARG A 137 29.58 -4.34 24.70
C ARG A 137 29.27 -4.55 26.20
N ARG A 138 30.27 -4.46 27.09
CA ARG A 138 30.04 -4.55 28.54
C ARG A 138 29.12 -3.45 29.06
N ASN A 139 29.31 -2.23 28.60
CA ASN A 139 28.52 -1.07 28.98
C ASN A 139 27.06 -1.23 28.53
N ILE A 140 26.82 -1.70 27.32
CA ILE A 140 25.49 -1.98 26.80
C ILE A 140 24.78 -3.09 27.59
N TYR A 141 25.47 -4.20 27.90
CA TYR A 141 24.89 -5.25 28.74
C TYR A 141 24.48 -4.72 30.11
N ARG A 142 25.28 -3.85 30.69
CA ARG A 142 24.99 -3.23 31.99
C ARG A 142 23.76 -2.31 31.91
N LEU A 143 23.70 -1.46 30.88
CA LEU A 143 22.56 -0.54 30.66
C LEU A 143 21.27 -1.33 30.42
N ILE A 144 21.27 -2.24 29.45
CA ILE A 144 20.07 -3.02 29.10
C ILE A 144 19.65 -3.91 30.28
N GLY A 145 20.61 -4.53 30.97
CA GLY A 145 20.31 -5.33 32.15
C GLY A 145 19.64 -4.54 33.27
N PHE A 146 20.04 -3.28 33.47
CA PHE A 146 19.40 -2.39 34.43
C PHE A 146 18.01 -1.98 33.95
N LEU A 147 17.87 -1.53 32.71
CA LEU A 147 16.59 -1.09 32.12
C LEU A 147 15.54 -2.21 32.10
N SER A 148 15.98 -3.44 31.84
CA SER A 148 15.10 -4.61 31.88
C SER A 148 14.69 -5.04 33.31
N ALA A 149 15.39 -4.55 34.33
CA ALA A 149 15.10 -4.84 35.74
C ALA A 149 14.13 -3.83 36.37
N ILE A 150 13.88 -2.71 35.70
CA ILE A 150 12.92 -1.69 36.10
C ILE A 150 11.73 -1.65 35.13
N ASP A 151 10.60 -1.20 35.61
CA ASP A 151 9.40 -1.07 34.75
C ASP A 151 9.48 0.18 33.85
N CYS A 152 10.45 0.18 32.94
CA CYS A 152 10.73 1.27 32.02
C CYS A 152 10.87 0.74 30.59
N THR A 153 9.95 1.12 29.74
CA THR A 153 10.08 0.84 28.31
C THR A 153 11.09 1.78 27.68
N THR A 154 12.01 1.29 26.88
CA THR A 154 13.14 2.07 26.37
C THR A 154 13.22 2.04 24.85
N LEU A 155 13.35 3.22 24.24
CA LEU A 155 13.59 3.41 22.81
C LEU A 155 15.00 3.98 22.61
N LEU A 156 15.88 3.18 22.04
CA LEU A 156 17.24 3.57 21.68
C LEU A 156 17.25 3.99 20.21
N VAL A 157 17.38 5.28 19.95
CA VAL A 157 17.39 5.85 18.59
C VAL A 157 18.80 5.94 18.07
N GLY A 158 19.05 5.46 16.85
CA GLY A 158 20.41 5.50 16.30
C GLY A 158 20.46 5.48 14.78
N GLU A 159 21.53 6.10 14.25
CA GLU A 159 21.85 6.07 12.82
C GLU A 159 22.66 4.83 12.51
N TYR A 160 22.02 3.84 11.90
CA TYR A 160 22.62 2.57 11.54
C TYR A 160 22.40 2.29 10.06
N GLU A 161 23.44 1.75 9.43
CA GLU A 161 23.36 1.19 8.08
C GLU A 161 22.96 -0.29 8.13
N HIS A 162 22.54 -0.82 7.01
CA HIS A 162 22.09 -2.23 6.94
C HIS A 162 23.16 -3.22 7.42
N ASP A 163 24.42 -2.93 7.14
CA ASP A 163 25.57 -3.75 7.58
C ASP A 163 25.81 -3.71 9.08
N ASP A 164 25.40 -2.65 9.77
CA ASP A 164 25.53 -2.51 11.23
C ASP A 164 24.65 -3.54 11.97
N LEU A 165 23.51 -3.94 11.39
CA LEU A 165 22.62 -4.95 11.99
C LEU A 165 23.33 -6.28 12.34
N HIS A 166 24.33 -6.64 11.57
CA HIS A 166 25.10 -7.89 11.78
C HIS A 166 26.37 -7.68 12.59
N ARG A 167 26.84 -6.44 12.73
CA ARG A 167 28.16 -6.13 13.33
C ARG A 167 28.07 -5.52 14.72
N SER A 168 26.99 -4.87 15.05
CA SER A 168 26.83 -4.13 16.29
C SER A 168 26.18 -4.98 17.38
N PRO A 169 26.81 -5.12 18.56
CA PRO A 169 26.37 -6.04 19.60
C PRO A 169 25.00 -5.71 20.19
N GLU A 170 24.58 -4.44 20.17
CA GLU A 170 23.30 -3.98 20.69
C GLU A 170 22.12 -4.66 20.04
N PHE A 171 22.16 -4.93 18.74
CA PHE A 171 21.07 -5.58 18.01
C PHE A 171 20.78 -7.02 18.49
N SER A 172 21.80 -7.72 18.99
CA SER A 172 21.61 -9.06 19.51
C SER A 172 20.94 -9.07 20.89
N ILE A 173 21.12 -8.02 21.68
CA ILE A 173 20.74 -7.97 23.10
C ILE A 173 19.31 -7.44 23.26
N VAL A 174 18.92 -6.39 22.53
CA VAL A 174 17.60 -5.72 22.64
C VAL A 174 16.44 -6.67 22.33
N ASP A 175 15.25 -6.29 22.80
CA ASP A 175 14.04 -7.08 22.65
C ASP A 175 13.36 -6.86 21.31
N GLY A 176 13.46 -5.64 20.78
CA GLY A 176 12.87 -5.30 19.49
C GLY A 176 13.73 -4.35 18.66
N ILE A 177 13.53 -4.39 17.35
CA ILE A 177 14.20 -3.53 16.36
C ILE A 177 13.18 -3.08 15.34
N LEU A 178 12.99 -1.76 15.25
CA LEU A 178 12.27 -1.09 14.18
C LEU A 178 13.28 -0.39 13.27
N GLU A 179 13.22 -0.66 11.98
CA GLU A 179 14.06 -0.01 10.99
C GLU A 179 13.23 0.92 10.13
N LEU A 180 13.65 2.19 10.05
CA LEU A 180 13.06 3.21 9.20
C LEU A 180 13.99 3.47 8.02
N ASN A 181 13.46 3.38 6.82
CA ASN A 181 14.18 3.64 5.58
C ASN A 181 13.62 4.86 4.87
N ASN A 182 14.52 5.57 4.19
CA ASN A 182 14.20 6.71 3.35
C ASN A 182 15.04 6.58 2.06
N ARG A 183 14.38 6.30 0.95
CA ARG A 183 15.03 6.09 -0.35
C ARG A 183 14.36 6.88 -1.46
N PHE A 184 15.13 7.34 -2.42
CA PHE A 184 14.60 7.95 -3.62
C PHE A 184 14.22 6.88 -4.64
N VAL A 185 13.00 6.96 -5.17
CA VAL A 185 12.51 6.15 -6.27
C VAL A 185 12.00 7.07 -7.37
N GLY A 186 12.77 7.19 -8.44
CA GLY A 186 12.53 8.22 -9.45
C GLY A 186 12.67 9.61 -8.86
N LEU A 187 11.60 10.40 -8.90
CA LEU A 187 11.55 11.75 -8.33
C LEU A 187 10.97 11.80 -6.91
N ARG A 188 10.53 10.66 -6.37
CA ARG A 188 9.83 10.60 -5.09
C ARG A 188 10.74 10.10 -3.97
N ASN A 189 10.45 10.62 -2.79
CA ASN A 189 11.02 10.14 -1.54
C ASN A 189 10.09 9.08 -0.96
N TYR A 190 10.54 7.82 -0.97
CA TYR A 190 9.80 6.68 -0.43
C TYR A 190 10.31 6.35 0.97
N ARG A 191 9.41 6.42 1.95
CA ARG A 191 9.70 6.05 3.33
C ARG A 191 9.02 4.74 3.68
N SER A 192 9.79 3.82 4.29
CA SER A 192 9.25 2.54 4.77
C SER A 192 9.74 2.22 6.17
N LEU A 193 8.93 1.47 6.90
CA LEU A 193 9.21 0.93 8.21
C LEU A 193 9.10 -0.59 8.16
N ARG A 194 10.00 -1.29 8.85
CA ARG A 194 9.88 -2.74 9.06
C ARG A 194 10.29 -3.13 10.48
N VAL A 195 9.66 -4.19 10.97
CA VAL A 195 10.03 -4.84 12.22
C VAL A 195 11.07 -5.91 11.89
N ILE A 196 12.29 -5.74 12.37
CA ILE A 196 13.38 -6.72 12.19
C ILE A 196 13.30 -7.80 13.25
N LYS A 197 12.91 -7.43 14.48
CA LYS A 197 12.88 -8.31 15.64
C LYS A 197 11.85 -7.81 16.65
N MET A 198 11.14 -8.76 17.27
CA MET A 198 10.28 -8.49 18.42
C MET A 198 10.23 -9.77 19.29
N ARG A 199 10.88 -9.77 20.43
CA ARG A 199 10.89 -10.92 21.33
C ARG A 199 9.54 -11.10 22.01
N GLY A 200 9.07 -12.34 22.06
CA GLY A 200 7.84 -12.71 22.77
C GLY A 200 6.56 -12.12 22.16
N SER A 201 6.62 -11.62 20.93
CA SER A 201 5.49 -11.02 20.23
C SER A 201 5.49 -11.40 18.75
N ASP A 202 4.31 -11.57 18.21
CA ASP A 202 4.08 -11.59 16.76
C ASP A 202 4.06 -10.16 16.20
N TYR A 203 4.25 -10.02 14.91
CA TYR A 203 4.17 -8.75 14.19
C TYR A 203 3.87 -9.00 12.70
N VAL A 204 3.37 -7.98 12.01
CA VAL A 204 3.15 -8.06 10.56
C VAL A 204 4.49 -7.90 9.83
N PRO A 205 4.98 -8.95 9.13
CA PRO A 205 6.29 -8.91 8.48
C PRO A 205 6.28 -8.10 7.18
N GLY A 206 7.45 -7.61 6.78
CA GLY A 206 7.69 -6.91 5.51
C GLY A 206 7.88 -5.40 5.68
N GLU A 207 7.96 -4.70 4.57
CA GLU A 207 8.04 -3.24 4.54
C GLU A 207 6.64 -2.63 4.52
N HIS A 208 6.42 -1.64 5.35
CA HIS A 208 5.19 -0.84 5.46
C HIS A 208 5.52 0.60 5.11
N ALA A 209 4.80 1.20 4.18
CA ALA A 209 5.00 2.60 3.84
C ALA A 209 4.62 3.52 5.02
N PHE A 210 5.22 4.69 5.11
CA PHE A 210 4.78 5.72 6.04
C PHE A 210 5.02 7.13 5.50
N LYS A 211 4.25 8.07 6.01
CA LYS A 211 4.41 9.51 5.75
C LYS A 211 4.70 10.27 7.03
N ILE A 212 5.38 11.38 6.88
CA ILE A 212 5.58 12.39 7.94
C ILE A 212 4.87 13.65 7.49
N THR A 213 3.89 14.08 8.25
CA THR A 213 3.11 15.29 8.01
C THR A 213 3.10 16.17 9.27
N TYR A 214 2.35 17.26 9.25
CA TYR A 214 2.08 18.04 10.46
C TYR A 214 1.49 17.19 11.61
N GLU A 215 0.64 16.21 11.29
CA GLU A 215 0.07 15.30 12.29
C GLU A 215 1.08 14.29 12.88
N GLY A 216 2.29 14.25 12.36
CA GLY A 216 3.32 13.30 12.71
C GLY A 216 3.45 12.17 11.69
N ILE A 217 3.85 11.00 12.17
CA ILE A 217 3.98 9.78 11.36
C ILE A 217 2.65 9.05 11.29
N THR A 218 2.27 8.68 10.07
CA THR A 218 1.19 7.73 9.79
C THR A 218 1.78 6.56 9.00
N VAL A 219 1.55 5.35 9.47
CA VAL A 219 2.03 4.12 8.83
C VAL A 219 0.91 3.48 8.02
N PHE A 220 1.26 2.98 6.84
CA PHE A 220 0.36 2.25 5.94
C PHE A 220 0.81 0.79 5.89
N PRO A 221 0.13 -0.10 6.64
CA PRO A 221 0.47 -1.51 6.66
C PRO A 221 0.43 -2.13 5.27
N ARG A 222 1.45 -2.90 4.94
CA ARG A 222 1.44 -3.68 3.71
C ARG A 222 0.18 -4.54 3.64
N PHE A 223 -0.56 -4.42 2.56
CA PHE A 223 -1.75 -5.22 2.34
C PHE A 223 -1.35 -6.67 2.05
N VAL A 224 -1.79 -7.58 2.92
CA VAL A 224 -1.46 -9.00 2.83
C VAL A 224 -2.73 -9.84 2.73
N THR A 225 -2.66 -10.88 1.91
CA THR A 225 -3.72 -11.88 1.87
C THR A 225 -3.69 -12.68 3.18
N PRO A 226 -4.85 -12.97 3.81
CA PRO A 226 -4.88 -13.84 4.97
C PRO A 226 -4.19 -15.19 4.67
N PRO A 227 -3.37 -15.71 5.61
CA PRO A 227 -2.60 -16.94 5.38
C PRO A 227 -3.49 -18.18 5.21
N LYS A 228 -4.74 -18.11 5.62
CA LYS A 228 -5.75 -19.14 5.38
C LYS A 228 -6.84 -18.56 4.49
N PRO A 229 -7.28 -19.30 3.45
CA PRO A 229 -8.41 -18.85 2.64
C PRO A 229 -9.61 -18.65 3.56
N LEU A 230 -10.23 -17.48 3.46
CA LEU A 230 -11.51 -17.24 4.10
C LEU A 230 -12.52 -18.24 3.51
N ARG A 231 -13.29 -18.88 4.38
CA ARG A 231 -14.39 -19.77 3.94
C ARG A 231 -15.52 -18.86 3.45
N TYR A 232 -15.60 -18.64 2.15
CA TYR A 232 -16.77 -18.05 1.52
C TYR A 232 -17.46 -19.11 0.63
N THR A 233 -18.75 -18.98 0.44
CA THR A 233 -19.47 -19.83 -0.51
C THR A 233 -19.47 -19.09 -1.86
N PRO A 234 -18.81 -19.63 -2.89
CA PRO A 234 -18.89 -19.05 -4.23
C PRO A 234 -20.34 -18.92 -4.67
N SER A 235 -20.68 -17.80 -5.28
CA SER A 235 -22.02 -17.60 -5.85
C SER A 235 -22.16 -18.31 -7.18
N GLU A 236 -23.35 -18.82 -7.48
CA GLU A 236 -23.72 -19.27 -8.82
C GLU A 236 -24.54 -18.21 -9.57
N GLU A 237 -24.89 -17.11 -8.87
CA GLU A 237 -25.67 -16.02 -9.42
C GLU A 237 -24.88 -15.31 -10.54
N LYS A 238 -25.56 -14.99 -11.63
CA LYS A 238 -25.03 -14.19 -12.73
C LYS A 238 -25.45 -12.75 -12.58
N VAL A 239 -24.51 -11.85 -12.77
CA VAL A 239 -24.75 -10.42 -12.81
C VAL A 239 -24.46 -9.87 -14.20
N THR A 240 -25.32 -9.00 -14.68
CA THR A 240 -25.18 -8.40 -16.01
C THR A 240 -23.98 -7.49 -16.09
N THR A 241 -23.26 -7.51 -17.22
CA THR A 241 -22.28 -6.48 -17.57
C THR A 241 -22.96 -5.19 -18.03
N GLY A 242 -24.25 -5.24 -18.34
CA GLY A 242 -25.00 -4.13 -18.91
C GLY A 242 -24.70 -3.85 -20.38
N ILE A 243 -23.96 -4.73 -21.03
CA ILE A 243 -23.58 -4.61 -22.44
C ILE A 243 -24.33 -5.65 -23.24
N ALA A 244 -25.20 -5.19 -24.14
CA ALA A 244 -25.96 -6.08 -25.00
C ALA A 244 -25.03 -6.95 -25.86
N GLY A 245 -25.26 -8.28 -25.83
CA GLY A 245 -24.47 -9.28 -26.52
C GLY A 245 -23.23 -9.75 -25.77
N LEU A 246 -22.67 -9.01 -24.81
CA LEU A 246 -21.55 -9.49 -23.98
C LEU A 246 -22.03 -10.48 -22.93
N ASP A 247 -23.16 -10.25 -22.30
CA ASP A 247 -23.74 -11.17 -21.33
C ASP A 247 -24.07 -12.53 -21.98
N GLU A 248 -24.46 -12.55 -23.26
CA GLU A 248 -24.65 -13.80 -24.01
C GLU A 248 -23.36 -14.60 -24.14
N LEU A 249 -22.23 -13.93 -24.40
CA LEU A 249 -20.93 -14.59 -24.50
C LEU A 249 -20.49 -15.25 -23.17
N PHE A 250 -21.02 -14.77 -22.04
CA PHE A 250 -20.84 -15.35 -20.71
C PHE A 250 -21.96 -16.31 -20.27
N GLY A 251 -22.92 -16.59 -21.16
CA GLY A 251 -24.08 -17.42 -20.80
C GLY A 251 -24.99 -16.76 -19.75
N GLY A 252 -25.22 -15.43 -19.87
CA GLY A 252 -26.12 -14.67 -19.03
C GLY A 252 -25.46 -13.65 -18.10
N GLY A 253 -24.20 -13.35 -18.32
CA GLY A 253 -23.42 -12.40 -17.51
C GLY A 253 -22.28 -13.03 -16.75
N VAL A 254 -21.51 -12.23 -15.99
CA VAL A 254 -20.40 -12.69 -15.16
C VAL A 254 -20.90 -13.26 -13.83
N THR A 255 -20.17 -14.18 -13.24
CA THR A 255 -20.55 -14.74 -11.93
C THR A 255 -20.30 -13.72 -10.82
N LYS A 256 -21.25 -13.56 -9.91
CA LYS A 256 -21.15 -12.65 -8.76
C LYS A 256 -19.93 -13.00 -7.90
N GLY A 257 -19.19 -11.97 -7.46
CA GLY A 257 -17.98 -12.15 -6.67
C GLY A 257 -16.75 -12.57 -7.47
N THR A 258 -16.81 -12.60 -8.82
CA THR A 258 -15.63 -12.86 -9.67
C THR A 258 -14.96 -11.57 -10.13
N SER A 259 -13.69 -11.68 -10.51
CA SER A 259 -12.92 -10.60 -11.08
C SER A 259 -12.77 -10.75 -12.58
N THR A 260 -13.12 -9.71 -13.34
CA THR A 260 -13.04 -9.67 -14.80
C THR A 260 -11.94 -8.70 -15.21
N LEU A 261 -10.97 -9.17 -16.02
CA LEU A 261 -9.97 -8.34 -16.66
C LEU A 261 -10.44 -7.95 -18.07
N VAL A 262 -10.53 -6.66 -18.35
CA VAL A 262 -10.76 -6.10 -19.69
C VAL A 262 -9.43 -5.60 -20.22
N ALA A 263 -8.82 -6.37 -21.10
CA ALA A 263 -7.55 -6.03 -21.73
C ALA A 263 -7.77 -5.50 -23.15
N GLY A 264 -7.01 -4.48 -23.56
CA GLY A 264 -7.14 -3.95 -24.91
C GLY A 264 -6.24 -2.76 -25.21
N GLU A 265 -6.15 -2.44 -26.49
CA GLU A 265 -5.38 -1.32 -27.02
C GLU A 265 -5.95 0.03 -26.53
N PRO A 266 -5.16 1.13 -26.54
CA PRO A 266 -5.68 2.47 -26.29
C PRO A 266 -6.86 2.79 -27.22
N GLY A 267 -7.92 3.37 -26.65
CA GLY A 267 -9.14 3.72 -27.42
C GLY A 267 -10.06 2.55 -27.78
N ALA A 268 -9.73 1.30 -27.42
CA ALA A 268 -10.57 0.15 -27.67
C ALA A 268 -11.89 0.12 -26.86
N GLY A 269 -12.07 0.99 -25.86
CA GLY A 269 -13.31 1.10 -25.09
C GLY A 269 -13.31 0.40 -23.74
N LYS A 270 -12.13 0.20 -23.13
CA LYS A 270 -12.00 -0.37 -21.78
C LYS A 270 -12.80 0.41 -20.74
N THR A 271 -12.57 1.73 -20.64
CA THR A 271 -13.28 2.65 -19.75
C THR A 271 -14.79 2.63 -19.98
N VAL A 272 -15.21 2.57 -21.24
CA VAL A 272 -16.64 2.47 -21.60
C VAL A 272 -17.25 1.17 -21.11
N THR A 273 -16.54 0.05 -21.27
CA THR A 273 -16.95 -1.26 -20.77
C THR A 273 -17.12 -1.25 -19.26
N ALA A 274 -16.15 -0.66 -18.56
CA ALA A 274 -16.14 -0.56 -17.10
C ALA A 274 -17.28 0.35 -16.57
N LEU A 275 -17.55 1.47 -17.24
CA LEU A 275 -18.70 2.35 -16.91
C LEU A 275 -20.03 1.62 -17.11
N HIS A 276 -20.22 0.90 -18.21
CA HIS A 276 -21.42 0.09 -18.41
C HIS A 276 -21.65 -0.90 -17.29
N PHE A 277 -20.60 -1.66 -16.91
CA PHE A 277 -20.65 -2.62 -15.82
C PHE A 277 -21.09 -1.98 -14.50
N LEU A 278 -20.48 -0.84 -14.14
CA LEU A 278 -20.75 -0.19 -12.86
C LEU A 278 -22.15 0.44 -12.86
N LEU A 279 -22.47 1.24 -13.88
CA LEU A 279 -23.69 2.05 -13.91
C LEU A 279 -24.95 1.22 -14.17
N ASN A 280 -24.83 0.06 -14.87
CA ASN A 280 -25.97 -0.86 -14.97
C ASN A 280 -26.20 -1.62 -13.65
N GLY A 281 -25.17 -1.90 -12.86
CA GLY A 281 -25.35 -2.36 -11.48
C GLY A 281 -26.13 -1.36 -10.64
N ALA A 282 -25.79 -0.08 -10.72
CA ALA A 282 -26.52 0.99 -10.04
C ALA A 282 -28.00 1.08 -10.45
N LYS A 283 -28.32 0.87 -11.74
CA LYS A 283 -29.72 0.79 -12.20
C LYS A 283 -30.49 -0.38 -11.56
N ALA A 284 -29.78 -1.44 -11.19
CA ALA A 284 -30.34 -2.59 -10.47
C ALA A 284 -30.36 -2.40 -8.94
N GLY A 285 -29.87 -1.25 -8.43
CA GLY A 285 -29.79 -0.93 -7.00
C GLY A 285 -28.50 -1.38 -6.32
N GLU A 286 -27.53 -1.93 -7.07
CA GLU A 286 -26.23 -2.33 -6.52
C GLU A 286 -25.32 -1.12 -6.35
N ARG A 287 -24.64 -1.07 -5.21
CA ARG A 287 -23.67 0.00 -4.91
C ARG A 287 -22.32 -0.30 -5.54
N GLY A 288 -21.67 0.75 -6.07
CA GLY A 288 -20.41 0.57 -6.76
C GLY A 288 -19.40 1.68 -6.61
N ILE A 289 -18.12 1.34 -6.77
CA ILE A 289 -16.99 2.27 -6.77
C ILE A 289 -16.22 2.16 -8.08
N TYR A 290 -15.91 3.32 -8.67
CA TYR A 290 -14.97 3.44 -9.77
C TYR A 290 -13.67 4.06 -9.25
N VAL A 291 -12.58 3.32 -9.33
CA VAL A 291 -11.22 3.79 -9.01
C VAL A 291 -10.53 4.11 -10.32
N SER A 292 -10.23 5.39 -10.54
CA SER A 292 -9.56 5.90 -11.73
C SER A 292 -8.20 6.50 -11.43
N PHE A 293 -7.28 6.37 -12.38
CA PHE A 293 -5.94 6.94 -12.31
C PHE A 293 -5.66 7.95 -13.44
N GLN A 294 -6.42 7.93 -14.50
CA GLN A 294 -6.22 8.78 -15.68
C GLN A 294 -7.33 9.81 -15.85
N GLU A 295 -8.58 9.39 -15.87
CA GLU A 295 -9.73 10.28 -15.98
C GLU A 295 -10.20 10.75 -14.61
N ASP A 296 -10.39 12.06 -14.47
CA ASP A 296 -11.02 12.61 -13.29
C ASP A 296 -12.55 12.34 -13.27
N PRO A 297 -13.22 12.46 -12.11
CA PRO A 297 -14.66 12.17 -11.98
C PRO A 297 -15.52 12.96 -12.98
N ASN A 298 -15.22 14.24 -13.23
CA ASN A 298 -16.02 15.05 -14.16
C ASN A 298 -15.92 14.53 -15.60
N GLN A 299 -14.75 14.00 -16.00
CA GLN A 299 -14.58 13.37 -17.31
C GLN A 299 -15.39 12.08 -17.41
N LEU A 300 -15.32 11.23 -16.38
CA LEU A 300 -16.09 9.97 -16.32
C LEU A 300 -17.59 10.23 -16.34
N GLU A 301 -18.07 11.21 -15.57
CA GLU A 301 -19.48 11.63 -15.58
C GLU A 301 -19.93 12.13 -16.97
N ARG A 302 -19.10 12.94 -17.62
CA ARG A 302 -19.39 13.41 -18.99
C ARG A 302 -19.51 12.23 -19.96
N ILE A 303 -18.59 11.25 -19.87
CA ILE A 303 -18.63 10.04 -20.68
C ILE A 303 -19.92 9.25 -20.38
N ALA A 304 -20.27 9.10 -19.11
CA ALA A 304 -21.50 8.40 -18.69
C ALA A 304 -22.76 9.07 -19.24
N ARG A 305 -22.86 10.41 -19.15
CA ARG A 305 -23.98 11.17 -19.72
C ARG A 305 -24.10 11.01 -21.23
N ASN A 306 -22.97 10.99 -21.97
CA ASN A 306 -22.97 10.78 -23.41
C ASN A 306 -23.52 9.41 -23.80
N PHE A 307 -23.41 8.41 -22.92
CA PHE A 307 -23.97 7.07 -23.11
C PHE A 307 -25.36 6.88 -22.47
N GLY A 308 -26.02 7.98 -22.11
CA GLY A 308 -27.41 7.97 -21.65
C GLY A 308 -27.61 7.51 -20.22
N PHE A 309 -26.55 7.56 -19.39
CA PHE A 309 -26.69 7.33 -17.95
C PHE A 309 -27.09 8.62 -17.23
N ASP A 310 -28.08 8.52 -16.35
CA ASP A 310 -28.48 9.60 -15.43
C ASP A 310 -27.55 9.58 -14.20
N ILE A 311 -26.36 10.14 -14.39
CA ILE A 311 -25.33 10.11 -13.35
C ILE A 311 -25.73 10.95 -12.14
N ASP A 312 -26.42 12.08 -12.36
CA ASP A 312 -26.84 12.97 -11.30
C ASP A 312 -27.80 12.27 -10.33
N ARG A 313 -28.71 11.46 -10.87
CA ARG A 313 -29.61 10.62 -10.07
C ARG A 313 -28.84 9.54 -9.32
N ILE A 314 -27.96 8.79 -10.01
CA ILE A 314 -27.18 7.68 -9.43
C ILE A 314 -26.33 8.17 -8.27
N GLU A 315 -25.72 9.36 -8.40
CA GLU A 315 -24.91 9.96 -7.33
C GLU A 315 -25.77 10.48 -6.17
N SER A 316 -26.91 11.11 -6.48
CA SER A 316 -27.84 11.61 -5.44
C SER A 316 -28.43 10.47 -4.59
N GLU A 317 -28.67 9.32 -5.20
CA GLU A 317 -29.10 8.08 -4.52
C GLU A 317 -27.96 7.41 -3.75
N GLY A 318 -26.71 7.87 -3.91
CA GLY A 318 -25.54 7.32 -3.23
C GLY A 318 -25.12 5.93 -3.72
N LEU A 319 -25.55 5.54 -4.93
CA LEU A 319 -25.31 4.21 -5.47
C LEU A 319 -23.89 4.05 -6.05
N VAL A 320 -23.31 5.13 -6.59
CA VAL A 320 -21.97 5.10 -7.18
C VAL A 320 -21.10 6.21 -6.60
N ARG A 321 -19.83 5.91 -6.41
CA ARG A 321 -18.78 6.88 -6.10
C ARG A 321 -17.63 6.71 -7.09
N MET A 322 -17.16 7.82 -7.64
CA MET A 322 -15.95 7.87 -8.47
C MET A 322 -14.80 8.39 -7.64
N PHE A 323 -13.71 7.64 -7.62
CA PHE A 323 -12.52 7.96 -6.86
C PHE A 323 -11.33 8.09 -7.81
N TYR A 324 -10.67 9.23 -7.79
CA TYR A 324 -9.49 9.52 -8.59
C TYR A 324 -8.26 9.66 -7.72
N THR A 325 -7.17 9.04 -8.14
CA THR A 325 -5.85 9.24 -7.56
C THR A 325 -4.83 9.40 -8.67
N SER A 326 -4.04 10.49 -8.59
CA SER A 326 -2.96 10.70 -9.58
C SER A 326 -1.90 9.60 -9.45
N PRO A 327 -1.53 8.91 -10.53
CA PRO A 327 -0.51 7.86 -10.50
C PRO A 327 0.89 8.42 -10.17
N VAL A 328 1.09 9.73 -10.35
CA VAL A 328 2.38 10.39 -10.06
C VAL A 328 2.65 10.43 -8.56
N GLU A 329 1.62 10.66 -7.74
CA GLU A 329 1.73 10.78 -6.27
C GLU A 329 1.28 9.51 -5.54
N LEU A 330 0.97 8.46 -6.27
CA LEU A 330 0.42 7.23 -5.72
C LEU A 330 1.44 6.47 -4.87
N ASP A 331 1.13 6.26 -3.58
CA ASP A 331 1.71 5.19 -2.77
C ASP A 331 0.72 4.03 -2.71
N ILE A 332 1.20 2.84 -3.08
CA ILE A 332 0.31 1.69 -3.28
C ILE A 332 -0.30 1.18 -1.96
N ASP A 333 0.43 1.26 -0.84
CA ASP A 333 -0.07 0.79 0.46
C ASP A 333 -1.13 1.75 1.03
N GLU A 334 -0.88 3.07 0.92
CA GLU A 334 -1.85 4.09 1.31
C GLU A 334 -3.12 3.97 0.49
N HIS A 335 -2.95 3.87 -0.83
CA HIS A 335 -4.07 3.84 -1.76
C HIS A 335 -5.00 2.65 -1.54
N ILE A 336 -4.45 1.43 -1.29
CA ILE A 336 -5.31 0.26 -1.06
C ILE A 336 -6.14 0.42 0.21
N LEU A 337 -5.55 0.93 1.28
CA LEU A 337 -6.28 1.15 2.53
C LEU A 337 -7.42 2.14 2.32
N GLU A 338 -7.18 3.21 1.54
CA GLU A 338 -8.22 4.18 1.21
C GLU A 338 -9.33 3.58 0.33
N VAL A 339 -8.96 2.78 -0.67
CA VAL A 339 -9.93 2.09 -1.53
C VAL A 339 -10.78 1.10 -0.72
N ILE A 340 -10.17 0.29 0.15
CA ILE A 340 -10.88 -0.65 1.01
C ILE A 340 -11.84 0.06 1.96
N ASP A 341 -11.38 1.12 2.64
CA ASP A 341 -12.23 1.91 3.55
C ASP A 341 -13.46 2.48 2.82
N ARG A 342 -13.27 2.98 1.59
CA ARG A 342 -14.40 3.50 0.77
C ARG A 342 -15.35 2.40 0.34
N ILE A 343 -14.83 1.21 -0.02
CA ILE A 343 -15.63 0.04 -0.37
C ILE A 343 -16.49 -0.39 0.81
N GLU A 344 -15.90 -0.49 1.99
CA GLU A 344 -16.59 -0.91 3.21
C GLU A 344 -17.66 0.12 3.64
N ARG A 345 -17.35 1.42 3.62
CA ARG A 345 -18.31 2.48 3.96
C ARG A 345 -19.49 2.57 3.00
N LEU A 346 -19.26 2.31 1.71
CA LEU A 346 -20.33 2.29 0.72
C LEU A 346 -21.07 0.94 0.71
N GLU A 347 -20.52 -0.10 1.32
CA GLU A 347 -20.97 -1.49 1.16
C GLU A 347 -21.05 -1.87 -0.32
N ALA A 348 -19.96 -1.59 -1.07
CA ALA A 348 -19.95 -1.72 -2.51
C ALA A 348 -20.02 -3.18 -2.95
N GLU A 349 -20.91 -3.48 -3.88
CA GLU A 349 -21.08 -4.80 -4.52
C GLU A 349 -20.33 -4.90 -5.84
N ARG A 350 -20.08 -3.76 -6.50
CA ARG A 350 -19.29 -3.65 -7.74
C ARG A 350 -18.10 -2.72 -7.55
N VAL A 351 -16.95 -3.13 -8.08
CA VAL A 351 -15.74 -2.31 -8.07
C VAL A 351 -15.11 -2.31 -9.45
N VAL A 352 -14.74 -1.12 -9.93
CA VAL A 352 -13.95 -0.92 -11.14
C VAL A 352 -12.59 -0.35 -10.76
N VAL A 353 -11.51 -0.87 -11.36
CA VAL A 353 -10.16 -0.33 -11.26
C VAL A 353 -9.62 -0.07 -12.66
N ASP A 354 -9.49 1.21 -13.03
CA ASP A 354 -9.13 1.66 -14.37
C ASP A 354 -7.91 2.63 -14.33
N SER A 355 -6.68 2.17 -14.64
CA SER A 355 -6.27 0.84 -15.01
C SER A 355 -5.33 0.24 -13.97
N VAL A 356 -5.26 -1.09 -13.91
CA VAL A 356 -4.30 -1.75 -13.00
C VAL A 356 -2.85 -1.46 -13.39
N GLY A 357 -2.56 -1.13 -14.65
CA GLY A 357 -1.22 -0.77 -15.10
C GLY A 357 -0.67 0.48 -14.41
N ASP A 358 -1.54 1.43 -14.07
CA ASP A 358 -1.14 2.69 -13.41
C ASP A 358 -0.66 2.46 -11.96
N LEU A 359 -1.11 1.38 -11.32
CA LEU A 359 -0.66 0.98 -9.98
C LEU A 359 0.82 0.55 -9.94
N GLU A 360 1.41 0.17 -11.07
CA GLU A 360 2.83 -0.19 -11.15
C GLU A 360 3.74 1.00 -10.77
N ALA A 361 3.35 2.21 -11.14
CA ALA A 361 4.06 3.42 -10.75
C ALA A 361 4.08 3.62 -9.22
N GLY A 362 2.98 3.28 -8.54
CA GLY A 362 2.85 3.35 -7.08
C GLY A 362 3.62 2.28 -6.32
N ALA A 363 3.98 1.18 -6.96
CA ALA A 363 4.75 0.09 -6.36
C ALA A 363 6.27 0.37 -6.31
N ALA A 364 6.71 1.60 -6.57
CA ALA A 364 8.12 2.00 -6.53
C ALA A 364 9.02 1.17 -7.47
N ARG A 365 8.50 0.75 -8.62
CA ARG A 365 9.14 -0.14 -9.61
C ARG A 365 9.48 -1.54 -9.09
N ASP A 366 8.89 -1.95 -7.98
CA ASP A 366 8.98 -3.31 -7.46
C ASP A 366 7.83 -4.15 -8.05
N HIS A 367 8.15 -4.96 -9.07
CA HIS A 367 7.17 -5.80 -9.77
C HIS A 367 6.54 -6.87 -8.86
N ASP A 368 7.31 -7.40 -7.91
CA ASP A 368 6.77 -8.41 -6.99
C ASP A 368 5.78 -7.78 -6.01
N ARG A 369 6.06 -6.55 -5.55
CA ARG A 369 5.14 -5.75 -4.73
C ARG A 369 3.87 -5.43 -5.51
N TYR A 370 3.98 -4.97 -6.75
CA TYR A 370 2.85 -4.71 -7.64
C TYR A 370 1.97 -5.95 -7.82
N PHE A 371 2.59 -7.09 -8.16
CA PHE A 371 1.86 -8.33 -8.38
C PHE A 371 1.14 -8.80 -7.11
N ASN A 372 1.82 -8.80 -5.96
CA ASN A 372 1.23 -9.17 -4.67
C ASN A 372 0.07 -8.25 -4.29
N TYR A 373 0.18 -6.97 -4.62
CA TYR A 373 -0.87 -6.00 -4.40
C TYR A 373 -2.14 -6.33 -5.19
N ILE A 374 -2.03 -6.50 -6.51
CA ILE A 374 -3.18 -6.87 -7.37
C ILE A 374 -3.79 -8.19 -6.90
N TYR A 375 -2.95 -9.18 -6.60
CA TYR A 375 -3.41 -10.46 -6.09
C TYR A 375 -4.22 -10.30 -4.80
N SER A 376 -3.69 -9.58 -3.82
CA SER A 376 -4.34 -9.38 -2.52
C SER A 376 -5.65 -8.59 -2.65
N MET A 377 -5.67 -7.58 -3.50
CA MET A 377 -6.86 -6.78 -3.80
C MET A 377 -7.97 -7.65 -4.42
N VAL A 378 -7.64 -8.45 -5.43
CA VAL A 378 -8.60 -9.36 -6.06
C VAL A 378 -9.10 -10.42 -5.09
N GLN A 379 -8.23 -10.96 -4.23
CA GLN A 379 -8.65 -11.91 -3.19
C GLN A 379 -9.59 -11.24 -2.16
N HIS A 380 -9.33 -9.98 -1.79
CA HIS A 380 -10.22 -9.24 -0.91
C HIS A 380 -11.62 -9.08 -1.54
N PHE A 381 -11.70 -8.71 -2.82
CA PHE A 381 -12.97 -8.58 -3.51
C PHE A 381 -13.74 -9.91 -3.54
N LYS A 382 -13.07 -10.99 -3.89
CA LYS A 382 -13.67 -12.33 -3.93
C LYS A 382 -14.19 -12.80 -2.57
N ASN A 383 -13.39 -12.60 -1.53
CA ASN A 383 -13.75 -13.02 -0.18
C ASN A 383 -14.98 -12.28 0.37
N ASN A 384 -15.25 -11.08 -0.13
CA ASN A 384 -16.41 -10.25 0.21
C ASN A 384 -17.52 -10.31 -0.84
N LEU A 385 -17.45 -11.26 -1.81
CA LEU A 385 -18.42 -11.41 -2.90
C LEU A 385 -18.62 -10.16 -3.75
N ILE A 386 -17.61 -9.28 -3.80
CA ILE A 386 -17.60 -8.09 -4.63
C ILE A 386 -17.26 -8.48 -6.07
N THR A 387 -18.14 -8.17 -7.01
CA THR A 387 -17.87 -8.37 -8.42
C THR A 387 -16.99 -7.25 -8.93
N SER A 388 -15.83 -7.57 -9.47
CA SER A 388 -14.87 -6.55 -9.88
C SER A 388 -14.55 -6.60 -11.38
N MET A 389 -14.30 -5.41 -11.94
CA MET A 389 -13.81 -5.24 -13.29
C MET A 389 -12.51 -4.43 -13.26
N LEU A 390 -11.45 -5.01 -13.80
CA LEU A 390 -10.12 -4.43 -13.88
C LEU A 390 -9.82 -4.14 -15.35
N THR A 391 -9.28 -2.97 -15.66
CA THR A 391 -8.82 -2.69 -17.02
C THR A 391 -7.30 -2.75 -17.11
N ALA A 392 -6.79 -3.15 -18.27
CA ALA A 392 -5.36 -3.15 -18.53
C ALA A 392 -5.07 -2.78 -20.00
N GLU A 393 -4.04 -1.99 -20.19
CA GLU A 393 -3.53 -1.75 -21.53
C GLU A 393 -2.69 -2.93 -22.03
N MET A 394 -2.88 -3.25 -23.30
CA MET A 394 -1.96 -4.14 -23.99
C MET A 394 -0.86 -3.29 -24.59
N SER A 395 0.37 -3.46 -24.11
CA SER A 395 1.52 -2.91 -24.80
C SER A 395 1.75 -3.69 -26.08
N GLU A 396 1.57 -3.06 -27.25
CA GLU A 396 2.06 -3.60 -28.50
C GLU A 396 3.59 -3.63 -28.45
N MET A 397 4.14 -4.77 -28.08
CA MET A 397 5.43 -5.13 -28.62
C MET A 397 5.17 -5.85 -29.93
N PHE A 398 5.58 -5.27 -31.02
CA PHE A 398 5.71 -5.92 -32.32
C PHE A 398 6.50 -7.21 -32.14
N GLY A 399 5.84 -8.33 -32.13
CA GLY A 399 6.46 -9.65 -32.03
C GLY A 399 5.61 -10.66 -31.28
N SER A 400 4.96 -11.56 -32.04
CA SER A 400 4.49 -12.91 -31.68
C SER A 400 4.25 -13.19 -30.18
N GLY A 401 3.07 -12.83 -29.67
CA GLY A 401 2.59 -13.32 -28.39
C GLY A 401 1.65 -12.33 -27.73
N LEU A 402 0.53 -12.82 -27.22
CA LEU A 402 -0.36 -12.13 -26.29
C LEU A 402 0.40 -11.87 -24.98
N ILE A 403 1.17 -10.79 -24.90
CA ILE A 403 1.73 -10.32 -23.65
C ILE A 403 0.70 -9.37 -23.03
N MET A 404 -0.22 -9.97 -22.30
CA MET A 404 -1.10 -9.23 -21.39
C MET A 404 -0.27 -8.85 -20.18
N THR A 405 -0.03 -7.54 -19.97
CA THR A 405 0.71 -6.96 -18.82
C THR A 405 1.92 -7.80 -18.37
N GLY A 406 3.07 -7.25 -18.30
CA GLY A 406 4.38 -7.92 -18.19
C GLY A 406 4.60 -9.04 -17.19
N ARG A 407 3.66 -9.40 -16.33
CA ARG A 407 3.64 -10.61 -15.49
C ARG A 407 2.23 -10.88 -14.96
N GLY A 408 1.46 -11.70 -15.69
CA GLY A 408 0.51 -12.61 -15.02
C GLY A 408 -0.79 -12.06 -14.43
N VAL A 409 -1.20 -10.78 -14.60
CA VAL A 409 -2.51 -10.29 -14.07
C VAL A 409 -3.67 -11.10 -14.62
N SER A 410 -3.56 -11.61 -15.85
CA SER A 410 -4.56 -12.52 -16.45
C SER A 410 -4.74 -13.84 -15.69
N HIS A 411 -3.73 -14.28 -14.92
CA HIS A 411 -3.84 -15.48 -14.08
C HIS A 411 -4.65 -15.22 -12.80
N ILE A 412 -4.63 -13.99 -12.31
CA ILE A 412 -5.34 -13.59 -11.09
C ILE A 412 -6.84 -13.44 -11.36
N ALA A 413 -7.21 -12.87 -12.52
CA ALA A 413 -8.60 -12.68 -12.90
C ALA A 413 -9.31 -14.02 -13.21
N ASP A 414 -10.62 -14.11 -12.90
CA ASP A 414 -11.44 -15.26 -13.23
C ASP A 414 -11.89 -15.22 -14.68
N ASN A 415 -12.24 -14.02 -15.15
CA ASN A 415 -12.70 -13.79 -16.51
C ASN A 415 -11.72 -12.86 -17.22
N VAL A 416 -11.57 -13.04 -18.53
CA VAL A 416 -10.72 -12.18 -19.37
C VAL A 416 -11.47 -11.84 -20.65
N ILE A 417 -11.70 -10.54 -20.86
CA ILE A 417 -12.26 -9.97 -22.09
C ILE A 417 -11.13 -9.28 -22.83
N LEU A 418 -11.03 -9.57 -24.13
CA LEU A 418 -10.05 -8.93 -25.00
C LEU A 418 -10.74 -8.01 -25.99
N LEU A 419 -10.32 -6.75 -26.04
CA LEU A 419 -10.76 -5.73 -26.98
C LEU A 419 -9.62 -5.38 -27.92
N ARG A 420 -9.85 -5.50 -29.24
CA ARG A 420 -8.81 -5.23 -30.26
C ARG A 420 -9.33 -4.45 -31.45
N TYR A 421 -8.44 -3.83 -32.15
CA TYR A 421 -8.69 -3.37 -33.51
C TYR A 421 -8.31 -4.45 -34.51
N VAL A 422 -9.12 -4.58 -35.55
CA VAL A 422 -8.91 -5.49 -36.70
C VAL A 422 -9.12 -4.72 -38.00
N GLU A 423 -8.27 -4.94 -38.98
CA GLU A 423 -8.45 -4.39 -40.32
C GLU A 423 -9.32 -5.34 -41.14
N MET A 424 -10.42 -4.80 -41.66
CA MET A 424 -11.35 -5.55 -42.53
C MET A 424 -11.84 -4.61 -43.64
N ASP A 425 -11.72 -5.03 -44.88
CA ASP A 425 -12.21 -4.29 -46.05
C ASP A 425 -11.71 -2.82 -46.08
N SER A 426 -10.41 -2.64 -45.78
CA SER A 426 -9.77 -1.32 -45.69
C SER A 426 -10.39 -0.37 -44.64
N ARG A 427 -11.00 -0.94 -43.59
CA ARG A 427 -11.55 -0.20 -42.45
C ARG A 427 -11.03 -0.82 -41.16
N VAL A 428 -10.81 0.03 -40.18
CA VAL A 428 -10.52 -0.39 -38.82
C VAL A 428 -11.83 -0.67 -38.12
N LYS A 429 -12.04 -1.90 -37.73
CA LYS A 429 -13.16 -2.37 -36.93
C LYS A 429 -12.70 -2.78 -35.54
N ARG A 430 -13.62 -2.91 -34.61
CA ARG A 430 -13.35 -3.36 -33.25
C ARG A 430 -13.86 -4.78 -33.05
N ALA A 431 -12.98 -5.62 -32.49
CA ALA A 431 -13.25 -7.04 -32.19
C ALA A 431 -13.21 -7.30 -30.70
N LEU A 432 -14.16 -8.06 -30.20
CA LEU A 432 -14.25 -8.50 -28.81
C LEU A 432 -14.30 -10.01 -28.74
N THR A 433 -13.61 -10.60 -27.78
CA THR A 433 -13.72 -12.04 -27.45
C THR A 433 -13.54 -12.24 -25.95
N VAL A 434 -14.15 -13.32 -25.42
CA VAL A 434 -13.93 -13.80 -24.06
C VAL A 434 -12.87 -14.89 -24.12
N LEU A 435 -11.70 -14.64 -23.55
CA LEU A 435 -10.59 -15.60 -23.56
C LEU A 435 -10.66 -16.61 -22.42
N LYS A 436 -11.37 -16.26 -21.34
CA LYS A 436 -11.42 -17.07 -20.13
C LYS A 436 -12.67 -16.74 -19.32
N ALA A 437 -13.35 -17.77 -18.81
CA ALA A 437 -14.33 -17.64 -17.72
C ALA A 437 -14.16 -18.85 -16.78
N ARG A 438 -13.53 -18.63 -15.62
CA ARG A 438 -13.20 -19.70 -14.67
C ARG A 438 -14.47 -20.25 -14.03
N GLY A 439 -14.70 -21.57 -14.14
CA GLY A 439 -15.84 -22.24 -13.53
C GLY A 439 -17.20 -21.94 -14.18
N SER A 440 -17.20 -21.28 -15.35
CA SER A 440 -18.42 -20.91 -16.07
C SER A 440 -18.24 -21.11 -17.57
N TYR A 441 -19.36 -21.32 -18.27
CA TYR A 441 -19.37 -21.32 -19.73
C TYR A 441 -19.06 -19.96 -20.30
N HIS A 442 -18.35 -19.89 -21.41
CA HIS A 442 -18.23 -18.73 -22.28
C HIS A 442 -18.14 -19.17 -23.74
N SER A 443 -18.56 -18.29 -24.65
CA SER A 443 -18.39 -18.47 -26.07
C SER A 443 -16.94 -18.16 -26.47
N ASP A 444 -16.40 -18.93 -27.41
CA ASP A 444 -15.11 -18.73 -28.07
C ASP A 444 -15.18 -17.81 -29.30
N GLU A 445 -16.36 -17.23 -29.55
CA GLU A 445 -16.62 -16.37 -30.69
C GLU A 445 -15.82 -15.05 -30.62
N ILE A 446 -15.42 -14.60 -31.80
CA ILE A 446 -14.89 -13.24 -31.98
C ILE A 446 -15.99 -12.42 -32.66
N ARG A 447 -16.49 -11.41 -31.94
CA ARG A 447 -17.58 -10.56 -32.43
C ARG A 447 -17.13 -9.14 -32.68
N GLU A 448 -17.72 -8.50 -33.70
CA GLU A 448 -17.60 -7.07 -33.90
C GLU A 448 -18.35 -6.34 -32.78
N TYR A 449 -17.82 -5.23 -32.29
CA TYR A 449 -18.55 -4.33 -31.40
C TYR A 449 -18.44 -2.89 -31.84
N VAL A 450 -19.44 -2.12 -31.51
CA VAL A 450 -19.53 -0.70 -31.82
C VAL A 450 -19.70 0.10 -30.52
N ILE A 451 -19.13 1.29 -30.53
CA ILE A 451 -19.34 2.29 -29.48
C ILE A 451 -20.08 3.45 -30.15
N SER A 452 -21.31 3.71 -29.71
CA SER A 452 -22.17 4.74 -30.27
C SER A 452 -22.60 5.73 -29.19
N GLU A 453 -22.91 6.94 -29.60
CA GLU A 453 -23.59 7.91 -28.72
C GLU A 453 -24.95 7.33 -28.30
N LYS A 454 -25.34 7.54 -27.05
CA LYS A 454 -26.58 7.08 -26.40
C LYS A 454 -26.67 5.58 -26.03
N GLU A 455 -26.11 4.66 -26.81
CA GLU A 455 -26.18 3.23 -26.50
C GLU A 455 -24.90 2.71 -25.85
N GLY A 456 -23.79 3.46 -25.95
CA GLY A 456 -22.49 3.04 -25.50
C GLY A 456 -21.93 1.88 -26.29
N LEU A 457 -21.37 0.88 -25.60
CA LEU A 457 -20.81 -0.30 -26.22
C LEU A 457 -21.89 -1.38 -26.44
N ARG A 458 -21.96 -1.90 -27.66
CA ARG A 458 -22.83 -3.03 -28.04
C ARG A 458 -22.03 -4.05 -28.82
N VAL A 459 -22.14 -5.31 -28.46
CA VAL A 459 -21.56 -6.44 -29.19
C VAL A 459 -22.52 -6.83 -30.32
N GLY A 460 -21.98 -6.94 -31.53
CA GLY A 460 -22.71 -7.26 -32.75
C GLY A 460 -22.42 -8.67 -33.22
N ASP A 461 -22.38 -8.82 -34.57
CA ASP A 461 -22.27 -10.10 -35.24
C ASP A 461 -20.88 -10.72 -35.16
N LEU A 462 -20.78 -12.00 -35.51
CA LEU A 462 -19.54 -12.72 -35.71
C LEU A 462 -18.66 -12.01 -36.76
N ILE A 463 -17.38 -11.87 -36.46
CA ILE A 463 -16.41 -11.42 -37.45
C ILE A 463 -16.22 -12.60 -38.45
N PRO A 464 -16.49 -12.37 -39.77
CA PRO A 464 -16.26 -13.40 -40.77
C PRO A 464 -14.79 -13.83 -40.76
N THR A 465 -14.55 -15.12 -40.90
CA THR A 465 -13.26 -15.80 -40.74
C THR A 465 -12.16 -15.15 -41.59
N HIS A 466 -11.36 -14.30 -40.95
CA HIS A 466 -10.04 -13.97 -41.45
C HIS A 466 -9.01 -14.51 -40.47
N ARG A 467 -8.00 -15.23 -40.95
CA ARG A 467 -7.00 -16.00 -40.18
C ARG A 467 -6.17 -15.21 -39.18
N TYR A 468 -6.47 -13.93 -38.93
CA TYR A 468 -5.53 -12.99 -38.30
C TYR A 468 -6.08 -12.16 -37.13
N ALA A 469 -7.28 -12.41 -36.67
CA ALA A 469 -7.89 -11.58 -35.64
C ALA A 469 -7.18 -11.62 -34.25
N LEU A 470 -6.38 -12.65 -33.98
CA LEU A 470 -5.64 -12.82 -32.74
C LEU A 470 -4.12 -12.87 -32.88
N SER A 471 -3.59 -12.92 -34.08
CA SER A 471 -2.15 -12.95 -34.32
C SER A 471 -1.72 -11.84 -35.30
N ASN A 472 -0.78 -11.01 -34.91
CA ASN A 472 -0.04 -10.14 -35.83
C ASN A 472 0.97 -10.95 -36.68
N LEU A 473 0.78 -12.25 -36.84
CA LEU A 473 1.60 -13.09 -37.70
C LEU A 473 1.11 -12.87 -39.14
N VAL A 474 1.81 -12.01 -39.85
CA VAL A 474 1.83 -12.00 -41.31
C VAL A 474 2.51 -13.31 -41.70
N PHE A 475 1.74 -14.38 -41.85
CA PHE A 475 2.23 -15.51 -42.65
C PHE A 475 2.14 -15.06 -44.11
N ALA A 476 3.28 -14.78 -44.72
CA ALA A 476 3.33 -14.69 -46.15
C ALA A 476 2.67 -15.95 -46.74
N ASP A 477 1.66 -15.75 -47.56
CA ASP A 477 0.98 -16.80 -48.29
C ASP A 477 2.04 -17.61 -49.07
N PRO A 478 2.25 -18.91 -48.77
CA PRO A 478 3.22 -19.73 -49.54
C PRO A 478 2.90 -19.85 -51.01
N GLY A 479 1.74 -19.35 -51.43
CA GLY A 479 1.27 -19.46 -52.83
C GLY A 479 1.63 -18.28 -53.76
N ARG A 480 2.36 -17.23 -53.26
CA ARG A 480 2.83 -16.11 -54.10
C ARG A 480 4.36 -15.96 -54.09
N MET A 481 5.05 -17.04 -54.37
CA MET A 481 6.37 -16.99 -55.00
C MET A 481 6.21 -17.49 -56.43
N GLU A 482 5.74 -16.62 -57.28
CA GLU A 482 5.96 -16.79 -58.71
C GLU A 482 6.92 -15.66 -59.18
N VAL A 483 8.14 -16.15 -59.55
CA VAL A 483 9.13 -15.67 -60.53
C VAL A 483 9.48 -14.19 -60.51
#